data_8e79b9f175726190d32135cbad11197a
#
_entry.id   8e79b9f175726190d32135cbad11197a
#
_cell.length_a   1.000
_cell.length_b   1.000
_cell.length_c   1.000
_cell.angle_alpha   90.00
_cell.angle_beta   90.00
_cell.angle_gamma   90.00
#
_symmetry.space_group_name_H-M   'P 1'
#
loop_
_entity.id
_entity.type
_entity.pdbx_description
1 polymer ?
#
loop_
_entity_poly.entity_id
_entity_poly.type
_entity_poly.pdbx_seq_one_letter_code
_entity_poly.pdbx_strand_id
1 'polypeptide(L)'
;MANVMTHQSQDVDDQAKALDGWEQAYEQLGCGRFHGSAWQLVMRDGVLLRETTNRPLREQIMPPKGHYVFALPLSVAPGSVFAGRPLERESLMVLGGEQQHDLIAAGEFDVVGLTIDRALLDAALPPAKIEWLERKALERNVTLPPDVAAAIRHMLLAVCRDVEDR
;
A
#
# COMPACT_ATOMS: atom_id res chain seq x y z
N MET A 1 16.98 -14.87 2.73
CA MET A 1 15.90 -15.65 2.11
C MET A 1 14.64 -14.79 2.08
N ALA A 2 13.89 -14.83 0.99
CA ALA A 2 12.58 -14.20 0.94
C ALA A 2 11.58 -15.11 1.68
N ASN A 3 10.68 -14.52 2.47
CA ASN A 3 9.66 -15.22 3.22
C ASN A 3 8.28 -14.71 2.83
N VAL A 4 7.36 -15.61 2.51
CA VAL A 4 5.97 -15.29 2.20
C VAL A 4 5.12 -15.44 3.44
N MET A 5 4.34 -14.41 3.73
CA MET A 5 3.36 -14.41 4.82
C MET A 5 1.97 -14.11 4.24
N THR A 6 0.98 -14.85 4.70
CA THR A 6 -0.43 -14.65 4.30
C THR A 6 -1.30 -14.54 5.54
N HIS A 7 -2.30 -13.67 5.48
CA HIS A 7 -3.27 -13.46 6.54
C HIS A 7 -4.68 -13.36 5.94
N GLN A 8 -5.66 -13.99 6.60
CA GLN A 8 -7.07 -13.89 6.26
C GLN A 8 -7.84 -13.42 7.49
N SER A 9 -8.69 -12.43 7.34
CA SER A 9 -9.45 -11.86 8.46
C SER A 9 -10.94 -11.79 8.16
N GLN A 10 -11.73 -11.86 9.24
CA GLN A 10 -13.19 -11.74 9.21
C GLN A 10 -13.69 -10.55 10.02
N ASP A 11 -12.80 -9.75 10.57
CA ASP A 11 -13.09 -8.48 11.22
C ASP A 11 -11.99 -7.44 10.94
N VAL A 12 -12.33 -6.18 11.13
CA VAL A 12 -11.45 -5.05 10.80
C VAL A 12 -10.28 -4.88 11.76
N ASP A 13 -10.45 -5.27 13.02
CA ASP A 13 -9.38 -5.15 14.03
C ASP A 13 -8.30 -6.20 13.79
N ASP A 14 -8.68 -7.38 13.32
CA ASP A 14 -7.74 -8.42 12.91
C ASP A 14 -7.03 -8.03 11.60
N GLN A 15 -7.76 -7.46 10.63
CA GLN A 15 -7.16 -6.95 9.39
C GLN A 15 -6.14 -5.84 9.66
N ALA A 16 -6.41 -4.94 10.58
CA ALA A 16 -5.51 -3.86 10.94
C ALA A 16 -4.15 -4.33 11.51
N LYS A 17 -4.06 -5.58 11.93
CA LYS A 17 -2.83 -6.22 12.45
C LYS A 17 -2.11 -7.08 11.40
N ALA A 18 -2.63 -7.16 10.19
CA ALA A 18 -2.13 -8.06 9.17
C ALA A 18 -0.76 -7.69 8.61
N LEU A 19 -0.37 -6.42 8.66
CA LEU A 19 0.92 -5.95 8.19
C LEU A 19 1.88 -5.73 9.36
N ASP A 20 2.94 -6.54 9.39
CA ASP A 20 3.94 -6.48 10.46
C ASP A 20 4.72 -5.16 10.47
N GLY A 21 4.88 -4.56 11.64
CA GLY A 21 5.58 -3.29 11.83
C GLY A 21 4.78 -2.03 11.47
N TRP A 22 3.55 -2.17 10.99
CA TRP A 22 2.64 -1.05 10.73
C TRP A 22 1.77 -0.74 11.96
N GLU A 23 1.46 0.54 12.15
CA GLU A 23 0.40 0.96 13.08
C GLU A 23 -0.84 1.33 12.27
N GLN A 24 -1.90 0.53 12.42
CA GLN A 24 -3.13 0.67 11.65
C GLN A 24 -4.36 0.60 12.56
N ALA A 25 -5.36 1.42 12.23
CA ALA A 25 -6.69 1.34 12.80
C ALA A 25 -7.73 1.38 11.68
N TYR A 26 -8.60 0.38 11.63
CA TYR A 26 -9.62 0.23 10.61
C TYR A 26 -11.02 0.35 11.22
N GLU A 27 -11.88 1.04 10.52
CA GLU A 27 -13.29 1.20 10.86
C GLU A 27 -14.16 0.82 9.66
N GLN A 28 -15.07 -0.14 9.84
CA GLN A 28 -16.04 -0.50 8.80
C GLN A 28 -17.12 0.57 8.72
N LEU A 29 -17.33 1.16 7.55
CA LEU A 29 -18.27 2.26 7.31
C LEU A 29 -19.65 1.79 6.87
N GLY A 30 -19.85 0.52 6.63
CA GLY A 30 -21.11 -0.04 6.16
C GLY A 30 -21.47 -1.35 6.81
N CYS A 31 -22.69 -1.80 6.58
CA CYS A 31 -23.18 -3.10 7.05
C CYS A 31 -22.61 -4.25 6.23
N GLY A 32 -22.67 -5.45 6.78
CA GLY A 32 -22.34 -6.68 6.10
C GLY A 32 -21.09 -7.35 6.67
N ARG A 33 -20.90 -8.61 6.28
CA ARG A 33 -19.79 -9.43 6.75
C ARG A 33 -18.50 -8.96 6.13
N PHE A 34 -17.51 -8.67 6.96
CA PHE A 34 -16.17 -8.31 6.53
C PHE A 34 -15.36 -9.54 6.13
N HIS A 35 -14.59 -9.40 5.06
CA HIS A 35 -13.51 -10.29 4.68
C HIS A 35 -12.34 -9.46 4.20
N GLY A 36 -11.17 -9.77 4.71
CA GLY A 36 -9.92 -9.17 4.29
C GLY A 36 -8.81 -10.19 4.10
N SER A 37 -7.82 -9.83 3.33
CA SER A 37 -6.59 -10.63 3.19
C SER A 37 -5.37 -9.72 3.09
N ALA A 38 -4.24 -10.22 3.54
CA ALA A 38 -2.93 -9.62 3.29
C ALA A 38 -1.95 -10.71 2.85
N TRP A 39 -1.19 -10.41 1.82
CA TRP A 39 -0.08 -11.21 1.33
C TRP A 39 1.19 -10.34 1.39
N GLN A 40 2.28 -10.90 1.89
CA GLN A 40 3.54 -10.19 2.02
C GLN A 40 4.69 -11.08 1.59
N LEU A 41 5.57 -10.53 0.76
CA LEU A 41 6.89 -11.09 0.48
C LEU A 41 7.93 -10.24 1.22
N VAL A 42 8.44 -10.79 2.30
CA VAL A 42 9.47 -10.13 3.11
C VAL A 42 10.84 -10.38 2.48
N MET A 43 11.51 -9.32 2.10
CA MET A 43 12.85 -9.30 1.53
C MET A 43 13.81 -8.60 2.50
N ARG A 44 15.10 -8.61 2.19
CA ARG A 44 16.12 -7.98 3.03
C ARG A 44 15.88 -6.48 3.28
N ASP A 45 15.55 -5.75 2.22
CA ASP A 45 15.52 -4.28 2.24
C ASP A 45 14.11 -3.73 1.91
N GLY A 46 13.08 -4.57 2.07
CA GLY A 46 11.71 -4.16 1.81
C GLY A 46 10.69 -5.27 1.87
N VAL A 47 9.45 -4.91 1.66
CA VAL A 47 8.31 -5.84 1.63
C VAL A 47 7.44 -5.50 0.43
N LEU A 48 7.22 -6.48 -0.44
CA LEU A 48 6.13 -6.40 -1.41
C LEU A 48 4.86 -6.91 -0.73
N LEU A 49 3.79 -6.13 -0.79
CA LEU A 49 2.54 -6.44 -0.13
C LEU A 49 1.35 -6.33 -1.09
N ARG A 50 0.33 -7.13 -0.83
CA ARG A 50 -0.99 -6.98 -1.43
C ARG A 50 -2.04 -7.13 -0.33
N GLU A 51 -2.99 -6.22 -0.29
CA GLU A 51 -4.08 -6.24 0.66
C GLU A 51 -5.43 -6.13 -0.06
N THR A 52 -6.41 -6.91 0.38
CA THR A 52 -7.78 -6.86 -0.14
C THR A 52 -8.77 -6.74 0.99
N THR A 53 -9.80 -5.91 0.78
CA THR A 53 -10.93 -5.77 1.69
C THR A 53 -12.23 -5.68 0.90
N ASN A 54 -13.32 -6.23 1.44
CA ASN A 54 -14.58 -6.36 0.72
C ASN A 54 -15.66 -5.36 1.14
N ARG A 55 -15.36 -4.45 2.07
CA ARG A 55 -16.31 -3.49 2.63
C ARG A 55 -15.77 -2.08 2.64
N PRO A 56 -16.66 -1.06 2.63
CA PRO A 56 -16.23 0.30 2.85
C PRO A 56 -15.51 0.44 4.19
N LEU A 57 -14.33 1.03 4.16
CA LEU A 57 -13.46 1.19 5.32
C LEU A 57 -12.93 2.62 5.43
N ARG A 58 -12.75 3.06 6.67
CA ARG A 58 -11.80 4.11 6.99
C ARG A 58 -10.56 3.47 7.61
N GLU A 59 -9.42 3.85 7.09
CA GLU A 59 -8.12 3.36 7.54
C GLU A 59 -7.26 4.52 8.00
N GLN A 60 -6.73 4.43 9.21
CA GLN A 60 -5.65 5.28 9.69
C GLN A 60 -4.40 4.41 9.71
N ILE A 61 -3.42 4.78 8.90
CA ILE A 61 -2.24 3.96 8.64
C ILE A 61 -0.96 4.74 8.89
N MET A 62 -0.02 4.12 9.57
CA MET A 62 1.31 4.64 9.79
C MET A 62 2.34 3.55 9.45
N PRO A 63 3.09 3.71 8.33
CA PRO A 63 4.11 2.76 7.94
C PRO A 63 5.28 2.71 8.93
N PRO A 64 6.10 1.64 8.89
CA PRO A 64 7.26 1.50 9.75
C PRO A 64 8.25 2.66 9.60
N LYS A 65 8.89 3.00 10.71
CA LYS A 65 9.98 3.99 10.73
C LYS A 65 11.07 3.67 9.72
N GLY A 66 11.61 4.71 9.08
CA GLY A 66 12.74 4.59 8.16
C GLY A 66 12.39 3.93 6.82
N HIS A 67 11.11 3.83 6.46
CA HIS A 67 10.66 3.26 5.20
C HIS A 67 9.85 4.26 4.37
N TYR A 68 9.84 4.02 3.07
CA TYR A 68 8.84 4.58 2.14
C TYR A 68 7.96 3.46 1.60
N VAL A 69 6.70 3.76 1.39
CA VAL A 69 5.74 2.85 0.73
C VAL A 69 5.24 3.50 -0.55
N PHE A 70 5.26 2.71 -1.62
CA PHE A 70 4.70 3.06 -2.92
C PHE A 70 3.62 2.05 -3.24
N ALA A 71 2.37 2.50 -3.30
CA ALA A 71 1.25 1.61 -3.52
C ALA A 71 0.30 2.11 -4.60
N LEU A 72 -0.27 1.18 -5.35
CA LEU A 72 -1.27 1.45 -6.39
C LEU A 72 -2.50 0.58 -6.18
N PRO A 73 -3.70 1.14 -6.34
CA PRO A 73 -4.91 0.33 -6.41
C PRO A 73 -4.89 -0.62 -7.60
N LEU A 74 -5.25 -1.88 -7.37
CA LEU A 74 -5.60 -2.84 -8.41
C LEU A 74 -7.09 -2.73 -8.73
N SER A 75 -7.90 -2.53 -7.68
CA SER A 75 -9.32 -2.23 -7.75
C SER A 75 -9.68 -1.22 -6.68
N VAL A 76 -10.41 -0.19 -7.04
CA VAL A 76 -10.85 0.88 -6.13
C VAL A 76 -12.26 1.31 -6.49
N ALA A 77 -13.14 1.36 -5.49
CA ALA A 77 -14.51 1.84 -5.68
C ALA A 77 -14.56 3.36 -5.91
N PRO A 78 -15.42 3.86 -6.79
CA PRO A 78 -15.63 5.29 -6.97
C PRO A 78 -15.99 5.98 -5.65
N GLY A 79 -15.45 7.16 -5.41
CA GLY A 79 -15.64 7.91 -4.16
C GLY A 79 -14.62 7.60 -3.07
N SER A 80 -13.67 6.71 -3.32
CA SER A 80 -12.53 6.48 -2.41
C SER A 80 -11.61 7.69 -2.35
N VAL A 81 -11.00 7.92 -1.18
CA VAL A 81 -10.17 9.09 -0.90
C VAL A 81 -8.90 8.67 -0.17
N PHE A 82 -7.78 9.21 -0.58
CA PHE A 82 -6.50 9.06 0.13
C PHE A 82 -5.85 10.44 0.35
N ALA A 83 -5.47 10.70 1.59
CA ALA A 83 -4.89 11.99 2.01
C ALA A 83 -5.71 13.21 1.55
N GLY A 84 -7.04 13.13 1.66
CA GLY A 84 -7.96 14.20 1.31
C GLY A 84 -8.18 14.41 -0.20
N ARG A 85 -7.67 13.54 -1.07
CA ARG A 85 -7.79 13.62 -2.53
C ARG A 85 -8.42 12.35 -3.09
N PRO A 86 -9.18 12.43 -4.21
CA PRO A 86 -9.74 11.24 -4.84
C PRO A 86 -8.68 10.17 -5.10
N LEU A 87 -9.00 8.93 -4.71
CA LEU A 87 -8.18 7.77 -4.97
C LEU A 87 -8.72 7.04 -6.20
N GLU A 88 -7.91 7.00 -7.23
CA GLU A 88 -8.25 6.42 -8.52
C GLU A 88 -7.23 5.35 -8.89
N ARG A 89 -7.48 4.65 -9.98
CA ARG A 89 -6.62 3.57 -10.44
C ARG A 89 -5.20 4.04 -10.83
N GLU A 90 -5.06 5.29 -11.25
CA GLU A 90 -3.81 5.94 -11.61
C GLU A 90 -3.13 6.65 -10.43
N SER A 91 -3.70 6.55 -9.24
CA SER A 91 -3.12 7.13 -8.03
C SER A 91 -1.96 6.31 -7.54
N LEU A 92 -0.78 6.91 -7.44
CA LEU A 92 0.33 6.39 -6.67
C LEU A 92 0.25 6.96 -5.25
N MET A 93 0.03 6.09 -4.28
CA MET A 93 0.12 6.44 -2.88
C MET A 93 1.59 6.40 -2.45
N VAL A 94 2.09 7.50 -1.92
CA VAL A 94 3.45 7.62 -1.39
C VAL A 94 3.35 7.89 0.11
N LEU A 95 3.74 6.92 0.91
CA LEU A 95 3.62 6.98 2.36
C LEU A 95 5.01 7.00 2.99
N GLY A 96 5.33 8.08 3.67
CA GLY A 96 6.52 8.15 4.51
C GLY A 96 6.31 7.41 5.83
N GLY A 97 7.36 6.73 6.32
CA GLY A 97 7.35 6.07 7.63
C GLY A 97 7.13 7.08 8.77
N GLU A 98 6.49 6.64 9.85
CA GLU A 98 6.13 7.46 11.02
C GLU A 98 5.18 8.64 10.72
N GLN A 99 4.59 8.70 9.54
CA GLN A 99 3.53 9.66 9.20
C GLN A 99 2.19 8.95 9.15
N GLN A 100 1.19 9.57 9.80
CA GLN A 100 -0.17 9.07 9.74
C GLN A 100 -0.81 9.48 8.41
N HIS A 101 -1.46 8.51 7.76
CA HIS A 101 -2.21 8.69 6.53
C HIS A 101 -3.65 8.22 6.73
N ASP A 102 -4.58 8.96 6.14
CA ASP A 102 -6.01 8.60 6.13
C ASP A 102 -6.42 8.09 4.75
N LEU A 103 -7.07 6.93 4.72
CA LEU A 103 -7.67 6.35 3.55
C LEU A 103 -9.13 6.02 3.82
N ILE A 104 -10.00 6.35 2.87
CA ILE A 104 -11.39 5.93 2.83
C ILE A 104 -11.59 5.10 1.56
N ALA A 105 -11.81 3.82 1.74
CA ALA A 105 -12.24 2.94 0.67
C ALA A 105 -13.78 2.94 0.65
N ALA A 106 -14.37 3.38 -0.47
CA ALA A 106 -15.82 3.51 -0.59
C ALA A 106 -16.53 2.16 -0.85
N GLY A 107 -15.79 1.09 -1.05
CA GLY A 107 -16.28 -0.26 -1.32
C GLY A 107 -15.15 -1.28 -1.28
N GLU A 108 -15.21 -2.28 -2.14
CA GLU A 108 -14.11 -3.23 -2.30
C GLU A 108 -12.82 -2.50 -2.68
N PHE A 109 -11.73 -2.93 -2.06
CA PHE A 109 -10.41 -2.35 -2.28
C PHE A 109 -9.36 -3.45 -2.40
N ASP A 110 -8.54 -3.36 -3.43
CA ASP A 110 -7.42 -4.25 -3.69
C ASP A 110 -6.21 -3.38 -4.04
N VAL A 111 -5.14 -3.49 -3.30
CA VAL A 111 -3.96 -2.65 -3.41
C VAL A 111 -2.69 -3.50 -3.41
N VAL A 112 -1.74 -3.13 -4.25
CA VAL A 112 -0.39 -3.68 -4.24
C VAL A 112 0.60 -2.56 -3.91
N GLY A 113 1.58 -2.85 -3.06
CA GLY A 113 2.55 -1.87 -2.61
C GLY A 113 3.92 -2.46 -2.34
N LEU A 114 4.91 -1.60 -2.39
CA LEU A 114 6.29 -1.91 -2.08
C LEU A 114 6.78 -0.99 -0.96
N THR A 115 7.14 -1.59 0.16
CA THR A 115 7.84 -0.92 1.27
C THR A 115 9.33 -1.03 1.04
N ILE A 116 10.05 0.09 1.05
CA ILE A 116 11.49 0.14 0.81
C ILE A 116 12.17 0.84 1.97
N ASP A 117 13.29 0.28 2.44
CA ASP A 117 14.16 0.92 3.43
C ASP A 117 14.71 2.24 2.86
N ARG A 118 14.56 3.32 3.63
CA ARG A 118 15.09 4.66 3.29
C ARG A 118 16.58 4.63 3.01
N ALA A 119 17.34 3.87 3.81
CA ALA A 119 18.80 3.77 3.64
C ALA A 119 19.19 3.16 2.28
N LEU A 120 18.40 2.22 1.76
CA LEU A 120 18.62 1.68 0.42
C LEU A 120 18.40 2.74 -0.65
N LEU A 121 17.35 3.53 -0.54
CA LEU A 121 17.06 4.63 -1.49
C LEU A 121 18.16 5.69 -1.45
N ASP A 122 18.60 6.09 -0.26
CA ASP A 122 19.68 7.07 -0.07
C ASP A 122 21.01 6.58 -0.66
N ALA A 123 21.27 5.27 -0.62
CA ALA A 123 22.46 4.67 -1.20
C ALA A 123 22.38 4.48 -2.74
N ALA A 124 21.17 4.23 -3.26
CA ALA A 124 20.96 3.87 -4.66
C ALA A 124 20.63 5.08 -5.57
N LEU A 125 20.10 6.15 -5.02
CA LEU A 125 19.61 7.30 -5.79
C LEU A 125 20.48 8.54 -5.57
N PRO A 126 20.71 9.35 -6.63
CA PRO A 126 21.37 10.64 -6.47
C PRO A 126 20.53 11.61 -5.64
N PRO A 127 21.16 12.61 -4.95
CA PRO A 127 20.46 13.54 -4.06
C PRO A 127 19.25 14.25 -4.68
N ALA A 128 19.35 14.66 -5.95
CA ALA A 128 18.22 15.30 -6.65
C ALA A 128 16.99 14.39 -6.81
N LYS A 129 17.18 13.07 -6.88
CA LYS A 129 16.08 12.08 -6.92
C LYS A 129 15.48 11.88 -5.55
N ILE A 130 16.29 11.90 -4.50
CA ILE A 130 15.81 11.86 -3.11
C ILE A 130 14.96 13.11 -2.79
N GLU A 131 15.43 14.29 -3.14
CA GLU A 131 14.65 15.53 -2.97
C GLU A 131 13.32 15.49 -3.75
N TRP A 132 13.33 14.97 -4.96
CA TRP A 132 12.11 14.77 -5.74
C TRP A 132 11.15 13.81 -5.04
N LEU A 133 11.67 12.68 -4.52
CA LEU A 133 10.89 11.69 -3.78
C LEU A 133 10.27 12.29 -2.52
N GLU A 134 11.04 13.07 -1.77
CA GLU A 134 10.55 13.76 -0.56
C GLU A 134 9.40 14.73 -0.89
N ARG A 135 9.51 15.48 -1.99
CA ARG A 135 8.40 16.33 -2.45
C ARG A 135 7.16 15.50 -2.80
N LYS A 136 7.32 14.36 -3.48
CA LYS A 136 6.21 13.45 -3.81
C LYS A 136 5.59 12.81 -2.56
N ALA A 137 6.39 12.50 -1.57
CA ALA A 137 5.91 12.02 -0.27
C ALA A 137 5.06 13.08 0.47
N LEU A 138 5.32 14.36 0.27
CA LEU A 138 4.47 15.45 0.80
C LEU A 138 3.12 15.55 0.03
N GLU A 139 3.11 15.27 -1.25
CA GLU A 139 1.86 15.21 -2.05
C GLU A 139 1.00 13.99 -1.65
N ARG A 140 1.60 12.90 -1.20
CA ARG A 140 1.01 11.64 -0.75
C ARG A 140 0.23 10.88 -1.83
N ASN A 141 -0.63 11.53 -2.56
CA ASN A 141 -1.46 10.98 -3.63
C ASN A 141 -1.06 11.63 -4.95
N VAL A 142 -0.30 10.89 -5.76
CA VAL A 142 0.30 11.38 -7.02
C VAL A 142 -0.41 10.72 -8.19
N THR A 143 -0.97 11.50 -9.09
CA THR A 143 -1.57 10.97 -10.31
C THR A 143 -0.47 10.63 -11.34
N LEU A 144 -0.45 9.38 -11.76
CA LEU A 144 0.47 8.89 -12.80
C LEU A 144 -0.18 8.91 -14.19
N PRO A 145 0.61 9.01 -15.25
CA PRO A 145 0.12 8.64 -16.59
C PRO A 145 -0.41 7.19 -16.59
N PRO A 146 -1.53 6.90 -17.29
CA PRO A 146 -2.17 5.58 -17.24
C PRO A 146 -1.25 4.41 -17.66
N ASP A 147 -0.40 4.62 -18.65
CA ASP A 147 0.58 3.64 -19.12
C ASP A 147 1.67 3.35 -18.09
N VAL A 148 2.13 4.38 -17.37
CA VAL A 148 3.11 4.24 -16.28
C VAL A 148 2.49 3.48 -15.10
N ALA A 149 1.28 3.85 -14.68
CA ALA A 149 0.56 3.15 -13.62
C ALA A 149 0.33 1.66 -13.98
N ALA A 150 -0.08 1.39 -15.22
CA ALA A 150 -0.26 0.02 -15.71
C ALA A 150 1.04 -0.79 -15.71
N ALA A 151 2.15 -0.19 -16.13
CA ALA A 151 3.46 -0.84 -16.14
C ALA A 151 3.95 -1.19 -14.73
N ILE A 152 3.79 -0.29 -13.78
CA ILE A 152 4.17 -0.54 -12.37
C ILE A 152 3.31 -1.66 -11.78
N ARG A 153 1.98 -1.62 -11.95
CA ARG A 153 1.08 -2.70 -11.49
C ARG A 153 1.47 -4.04 -12.08
N HIS A 154 1.71 -4.07 -13.39
CA HIS A 154 2.11 -5.31 -14.07
C HIS A 154 3.41 -5.89 -13.50
N MET A 155 4.41 -5.05 -13.29
CA MET A 155 5.69 -5.45 -12.70
C MET A 155 5.52 -6.02 -11.29
N LEU A 156 4.80 -5.32 -10.41
CA LEU A 156 4.59 -5.77 -9.04
C LEU A 156 3.79 -7.08 -8.97
N LEU A 157 2.74 -7.21 -9.79
CA LEU A 157 1.95 -8.43 -9.87
C LEU A 157 2.70 -9.60 -10.48
N ALA A 158 3.63 -9.36 -11.41
CA ALA A 158 4.48 -10.42 -11.96
C ALA A 158 5.34 -11.04 -10.85
N VAL A 159 5.95 -10.22 -9.99
CA VAL A 159 6.73 -10.70 -8.84
C VAL A 159 5.85 -11.51 -7.87
N CYS A 160 4.62 -11.08 -7.57
CA CYS A 160 3.70 -11.84 -6.74
C CYS A 160 3.45 -13.24 -7.31
N ARG A 161 3.12 -13.34 -8.60
CA ARG A 161 2.87 -14.62 -9.27
C ARG A 161 4.09 -15.54 -9.29
N ASP A 162 5.25 -15.01 -9.65
CA ASP A 162 6.48 -15.81 -9.71
C ASP A 162 6.88 -16.43 -8.37
N VAL A 163 6.43 -15.82 -7.28
CA VAL A 163 6.69 -16.33 -5.91
C VAL A 163 5.65 -17.37 -5.49
N GLU A 164 4.38 -17.18 -5.90
CA GLU A 164 3.30 -18.13 -5.60
C GLU A 164 3.44 -19.46 -6.39
N ASP A 165 4.06 -19.42 -7.56
CA ASP A 165 4.27 -20.57 -8.44
C ASP A 165 5.48 -21.44 -8.06
N ARG A 166 6.24 -21.10 -7.02
CA ARG A 166 7.45 -21.82 -6.53
C ARG A 166 7.18 -22.65 -5.29
#